data_9be816d2b45dd94eb6abc8e9833b07e7
#
_entry.id   9be816d2b45dd94eb6abc8e9833b07e7
#
_cell.length_a   1.000
_cell.length_b   1.000
_cell.length_c   1.000
_cell.angle_alpha   90.00
_cell.angle_beta   90.00
_cell.angle_gamma   90.00
#
_symmetry.space_group_name_H-M   'P 1'
#
loop_
_entity.id
_entity.type
_entity.pdbx_description
1 polymer ?
#
loop_
_entity_poly.entity_id
_entity_poly.type
_entity_poly.pdbx_seq_one_letter_code
_entity_poly.pdbx_strand_id
1 'polypeptide(L)'
;MWVGIIISNYNGWADTVRCLESLREQTLQDFRIYLIDDASTDDSVARLQAALQPQDVFLPQKQNLGFAAANNLGIRQALADGADAVLLLNNDTVCAPDMLERLLRETPPGAVSCPKMLFMDPPDEIWFAGGTLDRRTAAVTHEGGHAKDGPAYSEKKQVSFITFCCVLLPRAVVERVGYLDEDLFMYCEDVDYCIRLADAGVPLWYIPQARLWHKAGGTAGGMLSVYYITRNTLYLRCQGRSKVYCWALGLKELVLGGASCAAAALLGHRRGRSYGRWRGAVDFLRGRTGRIV
;
A
#
# COMPACT_ATOMS: atom_id res chain seq x y z
N MET A 1 -16.91 -16.97 6.20
CA MET A 1 -15.68 -16.59 5.45
C MET A 1 -14.74 -15.96 6.45
N TRP A 2 -13.67 -16.65 6.73
CA TRP A 2 -12.68 -16.24 7.73
C TRP A 2 -11.58 -15.38 7.08
N VAL A 3 -11.21 -14.26 7.72
CA VAL A 3 -10.30 -13.27 7.14
C VAL A 3 -9.01 -13.17 7.96
N GLY A 4 -7.86 -13.25 7.29
CA GLY A 4 -6.57 -12.86 7.86
C GLY A 4 -6.35 -11.36 7.66
N ILE A 5 -6.28 -10.57 8.74
CA ILE A 5 -5.96 -9.14 8.67
C ILE A 5 -4.45 -8.97 8.82
N ILE A 6 -3.79 -8.45 7.79
CA ILE A 6 -2.35 -8.31 7.71
C ILE A 6 -1.98 -6.86 7.99
N ILE A 7 -1.18 -6.63 9.01
CA ILE A 7 -0.73 -5.29 9.42
C ILE A 7 0.79 -5.31 9.54
N SER A 8 1.47 -4.42 8.82
CA SER A 8 2.92 -4.22 8.97
C SER A 8 3.20 -2.95 9.78
N ASN A 9 4.13 -3.05 10.73
CA ASN A 9 4.58 -1.96 11.58
C ASN A 9 6.09 -1.74 11.42
N TYR A 10 6.48 -0.47 11.39
CA TYR A 10 7.86 -0.05 11.52
C TYR A 10 7.94 1.26 12.29
N ASN A 11 8.42 1.24 13.54
CA ASN A 11 8.54 2.41 14.42
C ASN A 11 7.22 3.23 14.56
N GLY A 12 6.07 2.54 14.65
CA GLY A 12 4.75 3.17 14.62
C GLY A 12 3.77 2.55 15.61
N TRP A 13 4.23 2.00 16.75
CA TRP A 13 3.40 1.25 17.69
C TRP A 13 2.14 1.98 18.15
N ALA A 14 2.21 3.30 18.36
CA ALA A 14 1.07 4.06 18.87
C ALA A 14 -0.10 4.12 17.87
N ASP A 15 0.19 4.29 16.58
CA ASP A 15 -0.81 4.21 15.52
C ASP A 15 -1.32 2.78 15.36
N THR A 16 -0.41 1.79 15.42
CA THR A 16 -0.77 0.37 15.34
C THR A 16 -1.71 -0.05 16.47
N VAL A 17 -1.47 0.38 17.70
CA VAL A 17 -2.38 0.08 18.84
C VAL A 17 -3.78 0.64 18.58
N ARG A 18 -3.89 1.89 18.12
CA ARG A 18 -5.20 2.49 17.75
C ARG A 18 -5.90 1.72 16.64
N CYS A 19 -5.14 1.25 15.65
CA CYS A 19 -5.67 0.40 14.58
C CYS A 19 -6.22 -0.91 15.16
N LEU A 20 -5.46 -1.60 16.01
CA LEU A 20 -5.88 -2.83 16.69
C LEU A 20 -7.15 -2.61 17.53
N GLU A 21 -7.24 -1.53 18.29
CA GLU A 21 -8.43 -1.17 19.07
C GLU A 21 -9.66 -1.05 18.18
N SER A 22 -9.56 -0.35 17.04
CA SER A 22 -10.68 -0.20 16.10
C SER A 22 -11.10 -1.53 15.45
N LEU A 23 -10.18 -2.49 15.30
CA LEU A 23 -10.50 -3.83 14.82
C LEU A 23 -11.22 -4.66 15.88
N ARG A 24 -10.95 -4.45 17.20
CA ARG A 24 -11.69 -5.12 18.28
C ARG A 24 -13.14 -4.68 18.36
N GLU A 25 -13.47 -3.51 17.84
CA GLU A 25 -14.83 -2.95 17.79
C GLU A 25 -15.62 -3.38 16.55
N GLN A 26 -15.04 -4.19 15.64
CA GLN A 26 -15.75 -4.64 14.43
C GLN A 26 -16.99 -5.48 14.80
N THR A 27 -18.10 -5.26 14.08
CA THR A 27 -19.34 -6.06 14.21
C THR A 27 -19.12 -7.52 13.79
N LEU A 28 -18.24 -7.76 12.81
CA LEU A 28 -17.83 -9.10 12.41
C LEU A 28 -16.52 -9.46 13.13
N GLN A 29 -16.52 -10.55 13.89
CA GLN A 29 -15.36 -11.03 14.67
C GLN A 29 -14.69 -12.30 14.07
N ASP A 30 -15.13 -12.77 12.89
CA ASP A 30 -14.55 -13.94 12.23
C ASP A 30 -13.28 -13.57 11.45
N PHE A 31 -12.28 -13.07 12.18
CA PHE A 31 -10.96 -12.74 11.65
C PHE A 31 -9.85 -13.05 12.66
N ARG A 32 -8.62 -13.08 12.15
CA ARG A 32 -7.39 -13.12 12.96
C ARG A 32 -6.40 -12.08 12.45
N ILE A 33 -5.69 -11.42 13.36
CA ILE A 33 -4.68 -10.43 13.02
C ILE A 33 -3.31 -11.11 12.89
N TYR A 34 -2.61 -10.78 11.82
CA TYR A 34 -1.22 -11.11 11.57
C TYR A 34 -0.44 -9.80 11.57
N LEU A 35 0.23 -9.53 12.68
CA LEU A 35 0.99 -8.31 12.88
C LEU A 35 2.46 -8.58 12.63
N ILE A 36 3.03 -7.92 11.63
CA ILE A 36 4.44 -8.01 11.28
C ILE A 36 5.14 -6.76 11.84
N ASP A 37 6.09 -6.94 12.74
CA ASP A 37 7.02 -5.87 13.09
C ASP A 37 8.27 -5.98 12.22
N ASP A 38 8.46 -4.98 11.36
CA ASP A 38 9.48 -4.98 10.32
C ASP A 38 10.83 -4.44 10.83
N ALA A 39 11.31 -5.03 11.94
CA ALA A 39 12.54 -4.67 12.65
C ALA A 39 12.54 -3.24 13.21
N SER A 40 11.51 -2.88 13.94
CA SER A 40 11.45 -1.61 14.67
C SER A 40 12.60 -1.44 15.64
N THR A 41 13.04 -0.21 15.82
CA THR A 41 14.16 0.19 16.70
C THR A 41 13.70 0.97 17.93
N ASP A 42 12.40 1.22 18.03
CA ASP A 42 11.71 1.83 19.18
C ASP A 42 11.06 0.77 20.08
N ASP A 43 10.14 1.17 20.97
CA ASP A 43 9.41 0.27 21.86
C ASP A 43 8.35 -0.61 21.18
N SER A 44 8.25 -0.60 19.83
CA SER A 44 7.17 -1.25 19.07
C SER A 44 7.01 -2.71 19.45
N VAL A 45 8.06 -3.50 19.43
CA VAL A 45 7.97 -4.95 19.70
C VAL A 45 7.30 -5.25 21.04
N ALA A 46 7.75 -4.60 22.13
CA ALA A 46 7.19 -4.83 23.46
C ALA A 46 5.74 -4.33 23.58
N ARG A 47 5.45 -3.13 23.04
CA ARG A 47 4.13 -2.52 23.08
C ARG A 47 3.09 -3.32 22.28
N LEU A 48 3.47 -3.76 21.08
CA LEU A 48 2.59 -4.49 20.19
C LEU A 48 2.32 -5.90 20.70
N GLN A 49 3.33 -6.58 21.23
CA GLN A 49 3.14 -7.89 21.85
C GLN A 49 2.15 -7.83 23.03
N ALA A 50 2.18 -6.76 23.82
CA ALA A 50 1.24 -6.55 24.92
C ALA A 50 -0.19 -6.19 24.47
N ALA A 51 -0.36 -5.62 23.27
CA ALA A 51 -1.66 -5.21 22.72
C ALA A 51 -2.38 -6.34 21.95
N LEU A 52 -1.70 -7.41 21.59
CA LEU A 52 -2.27 -8.54 20.85
C LEU A 52 -3.07 -9.48 21.78
N GLN A 53 -4.09 -10.10 21.21
CA GLN A 53 -4.88 -11.15 21.87
C GLN A 53 -4.26 -12.54 21.60
N PRO A 54 -4.59 -13.56 22.40
CA PRO A 54 -3.99 -14.89 22.28
C PRO A 54 -4.16 -15.58 20.92
N GLN A 55 -5.23 -15.23 20.16
CA GLN A 55 -5.48 -15.76 18.83
C GLN A 55 -4.69 -15.04 17.72
N ASP A 56 -4.17 -13.85 17.99
CA ASP A 56 -3.41 -13.08 17.00
C ASP A 56 -2.00 -13.66 16.80
N VAL A 57 -1.44 -13.43 15.64
CA VAL A 57 -0.10 -13.90 15.27
C VAL A 57 0.85 -12.71 15.21
N PHE A 58 1.93 -12.77 15.99
CA PHE A 58 2.98 -11.76 15.97
C PHE A 58 4.24 -12.28 15.27
N LEU A 59 4.72 -11.54 14.27
CA LEU A 59 5.82 -11.92 13.39
C LEU A 59 6.94 -10.85 13.41
N PRO A 60 7.71 -10.72 14.52
CA PRO A 60 8.81 -9.75 14.57
C PRO A 60 9.97 -10.17 13.68
N GLN A 61 10.48 -9.24 12.86
CA GLN A 61 11.56 -9.47 11.92
C GLN A 61 12.90 -8.99 12.47
N LYS A 62 14.00 -9.59 12.00
CA LYS A 62 15.37 -9.21 12.40
C LYS A 62 15.94 -8.08 11.54
N GLN A 63 15.37 -7.83 10.38
CA GLN A 63 15.77 -6.78 9.45
C GLN A 63 14.52 -6.20 8.77
N ASN A 64 14.59 -4.94 8.39
CA ASN A 64 13.50 -4.29 7.67
C ASN A 64 13.42 -4.84 6.25
N LEU A 65 12.34 -5.53 5.95
CA LEU A 65 12.05 -6.22 4.69
C LEU A 65 11.35 -5.30 3.67
N GLY A 66 10.74 -4.22 4.15
CA GLY A 66 9.88 -3.33 3.37
C GLY A 66 8.44 -3.83 3.27
N PHE A 67 7.57 -2.95 2.77
CA PHE A 67 6.12 -3.16 2.77
C PHE A 67 5.71 -4.46 2.06
N ALA A 68 6.24 -4.70 0.86
CA ALA A 68 5.85 -5.87 0.07
C ALA A 68 6.20 -7.19 0.76
N ALA A 69 7.45 -7.37 1.19
CA ALA A 69 7.90 -8.61 1.80
C ALA A 69 7.29 -8.82 3.20
N ALA A 70 7.14 -7.76 4.00
CA ALA A 70 6.49 -7.84 5.31
C ALA A 70 5.02 -8.29 5.18
N ASN A 71 4.25 -7.68 4.27
CA ASN A 71 2.88 -8.11 4.01
C ASN A 71 2.81 -9.54 3.46
N ASN A 72 3.71 -9.93 2.57
CA ASN A 72 3.76 -11.30 2.04
C ASN A 72 3.97 -12.36 3.13
N LEU A 73 4.74 -12.07 4.16
CA LEU A 73 4.88 -12.99 5.32
C LEU A 73 3.53 -13.22 5.99
N GLY A 74 2.78 -12.15 6.28
CA GLY A 74 1.45 -12.25 6.86
C GLY A 74 0.46 -12.95 5.95
N ILE A 75 0.46 -12.65 4.64
CA ILE A 75 -0.40 -13.31 3.66
C ILE A 75 -0.14 -14.82 3.63
N ARG A 76 1.14 -15.24 3.53
CA ARG A 76 1.52 -16.66 3.52
C ARG A 76 1.04 -17.37 4.78
N GLN A 77 1.25 -16.77 5.96
CA GLN A 77 0.84 -17.37 7.21
C GLN A 77 -0.69 -17.46 7.32
N ALA A 78 -1.42 -16.40 7.01
CA ALA A 78 -2.89 -16.40 7.04
C ALA A 78 -3.50 -17.45 6.11
N LEU A 79 -2.96 -17.57 4.88
CA LEU A 79 -3.41 -18.59 3.93
C LEU A 79 -3.03 -20.00 4.39
N ALA A 80 -1.86 -20.22 4.99
CA ALA A 80 -1.46 -21.50 5.55
C ALA A 80 -2.37 -21.92 6.72
N ASP A 81 -2.79 -20.97 7.55
CA ASP A 81 -3.73 -21.19 8.65
C ASP A 81 -5.18 -21.37 8.17
N GLY A 82 -5.47 -21.23 6.87
CA GLY A 82 -6.77 -21.53 6.28
C GLY A 82 -7.66 -20.31 5.99
N ALA A 83 -7.15 -19.05 6.02
CA ALA A 83 -7.96 -17.88 5.70
C ALA A 83 -8.60 -17.98 4.30
N ASP A 84 -9.88 -17.63 4.19
CA ASP A 84 -10.61 -17.56 2.91
C ASP A 84 -10.27 -16.31 2.10
N ALA A 85 -9.85 -15.26 2.81
CA ALA A 85 -9.41 -13.99 2.25
C ALA A 85 -8.37 -13.35 3.17
N VAL A 86 -7.58 -12.42 2.63
CA VAL A 86 -6.72 -11.54 3.42
C VAL A 86 -7.13 -10.08 3.24
N LEU A 87 -7.07 -9.31 4.32
CA LEU A 87 -7.23 -7.86 4.31
C LEU A 87 -5.86 -7.26 4.62
N LEU A 88 -5.22 -6.61 3.65
CA LEU A 88 -4.06 -5.77 3.93
C LEU A 88 -4.57 -4.46 4.53
N LEU A 89 -3.97 -4.02 5.62
CA LEU A 89 -4.39 -2.81 6.32
C LEU A 89 -3.17 -2.06 6.86
N ASN A 90 -3.04 -0.79 6.49
CA ASN A 90 -2.00 0.06 7.07
C ASN A 90 -2.22 0.25 8.58
N ASN A 91 -1.14 0.29 9.30
CA ASN A 91 -1.13 0.41 10.75
C ASN A 91 -1.58 1.79 11.29
N ASP A 92 -1.61 2.81 10.43
CA ASP A 92 -2.01 4.18 10.74
C ASP A 92 -3.46 4.49 10.32
N THR A 93 -4.34 3.49 10.44
CA THR A 93 -5.77 3.56 10.12
C THR A 93 -6.64 3.33 11.35
N VAL A 94 -7.87 3.83 11.29
CA VAL A 94 -8.96 3.54 12.24
C VAL A 94 -10.18 3.10 11.44
N CYS A 95 -10.67 1.89 11.68
CA CYS A 95 -11.79 1.31 10.95
C CYS A 95 -13.13 1.71 11.57
N ALA A 96 -14.16 2.01 10.75
CA ALA A 96 -15.52 2.09 11.23
C ALA A 96 -15.99 0.71 11.77
N PRO A 97 -16.85 0.66 12.80
CA PRO A 97 -17.22 -0.61 13.44
C PRO A 97 -17.81 -1.68 12.49
N ASP A 98 -18.44 -1.27 11.41
CA ASP A 98 -19.05 -2.16 10.41
C ASP A 98 -18.26 -2.28 9.10
N MET A 99 -17.01 -1.79 9.09
CA MET A 99 -16.18 -1.72 7.88
C MET A 99 -15.93 -3.09 7.26
N LEU A 100 -15.47 -4.06 8.05
CA LEU A 100 -15.15 -5.40 7.56
C LEU A 100 -16.39 -6.14 7.08
N GLU A 101 -17.49 -6.09 7.84
CA GLU A 101 -18.77 -6.72 7.48
C GLU A 101 -19.30 -6.18 6.15
N ARG A 102 -19.31 -4.85 5.99
CA ARG A 102 -19.75 -4.20 4.75
C ARG A 102 -18.86 -4.55 3.56
N LEU A 103 -17.54 -4.51 3.77
CA LEU A 103 -16.58 -4.83 2.72
C LEU A 103 -16.79 -6.26 2.20
N LEU A 104 -16.93 -7.22 3.12
CA LEU A 104 -17.16 -8.62 2.76
C LEU A 104 -18.51 -8.86 2.07
N ARG A 105 -19.59 -8.27 2.63
CA ARG A 105 -20.94 -8.44 2.10
C ARG A 105 -21.09 -7.85 0.70
N GLU A 106 -20.46 -6.73 0.44
CA GLU A 106 -20.67 -5.98 -0.80
C GLU A 106 -19.63 -6.27 -1.88
N THR A 107 -18.55 -6.96 -1.55
CA THR A 107 -17.57 -7.39 -2.56
C THR A 107 -18.16 -8.50 -3.44
N PRO A 108 -18.22 -8.31 -4.77
CA PRO A 108 -18.68 -9.38 -5.66
C PRO A 108 -17.75 -10.60 -5.59
N PRO A 109 -18.28 -11.82 -5.79
CA PRO A 109 -17.46 -13.03 -5.81
C PRO A 109 -16.29 -12.94 -6.78
N GLY A 110 -15.09 -13.32 -6.34
CA GLY A 110 -13.88 -13.30 -7.15
C GLY A 110 -13.29 -11.92 -7.43
N ALA A 111 -13.86 -10.86 -6.87
CA ALA A 111 -13.35 -9.48 -7.00
C ALA A 111 -12.42 -9.11 -5.85
N VAL A 112 -11.56 -8.14 -6.11
CA VAL A 112 -10.77 -7.41 -5.10
C VAL A 112 -11.50 -6.10 -4.76
N SER A 113 -11.46 -5.68 -3.52
CA SER A 113 -12.16 -4.46 -3.11
C SER A 113 -11.41 -3.63 -2.09
N CYS A 114 -11.80 -2.35 -2.01
CA CYS A 114 -11.32 -1.42 -1.00
C CYS A 114 -12.47 -0.61 -0.41
N PRO A 115 -12.36 -0.16 0.85
CA PRO A 115 -13.31 0.76 1.46
C PRO A 115 -13.12 2.20 0.97
N LYS A 116 -14.05 3.09 1.36
CA LYS A 116 -13.83 4.54 1.37
C LYS A 116 -12.83 4.88 2.48
N MET A 117 -11.84 5.67 2.14
CA MET A 117 -10.80 6.12 3.08
C MET A 117 -10.89 7.63 3.24
N LEU A 118 -11.03 8.08 4.47
CA LEU A 118 -11.09 9.48 4.86
C LEU A 118 -9.78 9.88 5.54
N PHE A 119 -9.47 11.16 5.59
CA PHE A 119 -8.41 11.62 6.47
C PHE A 119 -8.83 11.50 7.94
N MET A 120 -7.89 11.26 8.86
CA MET A 120 -8.19 11.37 10.28
C MET A 120 -8.42 12.83 10.70
N ASP A 121 -7.75 13.76 10.03
CA ASP A 121 -7.88 15.19 10.25
C ASP A 121 -7.70 15.95 8.92
N PRO A 122 -8.74 16.64 8.43
CA PRO A 122 -10.13 16.64 8.93
C PRO A 122 -10.89 15.33 8.57
N PRO A 123 -11.76 14.81 9.46
CA PRO A 123 -12.35 13.47 9.32
C PRO A 123 -13.48 13.37 8.29
N ASP A 124 -13.90 14.47 7.70
CA ASP A 124 -14.91 14.58 6.65
C ASP A 124 -14.31 14.80 5.25
N GLU A 125 -12.99 14.76 5.12
CA GLU A 125 -12.31 14.83 3.83
C GLU A 125 -11.89 13.45 3.32
N ILE A 126 -12.09 13.25 2.02
CA ILE A 126 -11.71 12.00 1.35
C ILE A 126 -10.21 11.95 1.14
N TRP A 127 -9.58 10.86 1.59
CA TRP A 127 -8.24 10.49 1.19
C TRP A 127 -8.25 9.66 -0.09
N PHE A 128 -9.20 8.71 -0.21
CA PHE A 128 -9.34 7.83 -1.38
C PHE A 128 -10.79 7.34 -1.54
N ALA A 129 -11.38 7.56 -2.71
CA ALA A 129 -12.72 7.09 -3.09
C ALA A 129 -12.69 6.27 -4.40
N GLY A 130 -11.68 5.39 -4.53
CA GLY A 130 -11.37 4.70 -5.76
C GLY A 130 -10.32 5.44 -6.58
N GLY A 131 -9.83 4.82 -7.64
CA GLY A 131 -8.79 5.42 -8.46
C GLY A 131 -8.72 4.86 -9.87
N THR A 132 -7.92 5.51 -10.71
CA THR A 132 -7.62 5.05 -12.06
C THR A 132 -6.13 4.79 -12.23
N LEU A 133 -5.80 3.84 -13.10
CA LEU A 133 -4.43 3.45 -13.46
C LEU A 133 -4.23 3.60 -14.96
N ASP A 134 -3.29 4.44 -15.37
CA ASP A 134 -2.75 4.40 -16.72
C ASP A 134 -1.62 3.36 -16.80
N ARG A 135 -1.92 2.22 -17.40
CA ARG A 135 -0.98 1.09 -17.54
C ARG A 135 0.26 1.40 -18.41
N ARG A 136 0.23 2.46 -19.22
CA ARG A 136 1.38 2.86 -20.10
C ARG A 136 2.42 3.64 -19.31
N THR A 137 1.95 4.46 -18.37
CA THR A 137 2.81 5.37 -17.60
C THR A 137 2.97 4.94 -16.15
N ALA A 138 2.21 3.92 -15.69
CA ALA A 138 2.06 3.52 -14.31
C ALA A 138 1.61 4.69 -13.39
N ALA A 139 0.96 5.69 -13.98
CA ALA A 139 0.39 6.81 -13.23
C ALA A 139 -0.97 6.41 -12.66
N VAL A 140 -1.20 6.80 -11.41
CA VAL A 140 -2.46 6.58 -10.71
C VAL A 140 -3.10 7.89 -10.31
N THR A 141 -4.42 7.86 -10.20
CA THR A 141 -5.19 8.96 -9.60
C THR A 141 -5.93 8.46 -8.37
N HIS A 142 -6.04 9.31 -7.36
CA HIS A 142 -6.95 9.11 -6.22
C HIS A 142 -8.18 9.98 -6.46
N GLU A 143 -9.32 9.34 -6.62
CA GLU A 143 -10.57 10.07 -6.78
C GLU A 143 -11.02 10.66 -5.44
N GLY A 144 -11.52 11.88 -5.50
CA GLY A 144 -12.04 12.58 -4.33
C GLY A 144 -10.99 13.15 -3.38
N GLY A 145 -9.70 12.96 -3.63
CA GLY A 145 -8.65 13.41 -2.70
C GLY A 145 -8.79 14.87 -2.29
N HIS A 146 -8.87 15.14 -0.98
CA HIS A 146 -9.15 16.43 -0.34
C HIS A 146 -10.55 17.02 -0.59
N ALA A 147 -11.45 16.30 -1.25
CA ALA A 147 -12.84 16.71 -1.33
C ALA A 147 -13.59 16.35 -0.04
N LYS A 148 -14.63 17.11 0.27
CA LYS A 148 -15.59 16.76 1.34
C LYS A 148 -16.33 15.48 0.99
N ASP A 149 -16.52 14.58 1.95
CA ASP A 149 -17.35 13.40 1.77
C ASP A 149 -18.80 13.79 1.49
N GLY A 150 -19.42 13.09 0.53
CA GLY A 150 -20.78 13.41 0.10
C GLY A 150 -21.33 12.43 -0.93
N PRO A 151 -22.53 12.71 -1.46
CA PRO A 151 -23.24 11.81 -2.38
C PRO A 151 -22.44 11.43 -3.63
N ALA A 152 -21.60 12.32 -4.15
CA ALA A 152 -20.76 12.07 -5.33
C ALA A 152 -19.79 10.87 -5.14
N TYR A 153 -19.46 10.52 -3.89
CA TYR A 153 -18.54 9.45 -3.55
C TYR A 153 -19.23 8.27 -2.82
N SER A 154 -20.55 8.16 -2.95
CA SER A 154 -21.35 7.17 -2.21
C SER A 154 -21.83 6.01 -3.06
N GLU A 155 -21.46 5.98 -4.35
CA GLU A 155 -21.81 4.88 -5.26
C GLU A 155 -20.70 3.82 -5.32
N LYS A 156 -21.12 2.57 -5.20
CA LYS A 156 -20.28 1.40 -5.43
C LYS A 156 -19.95 1.29 -6.91
N LYS A 157 -18.67 1.16 -7.26
CA LYS A 157 -18.24 1.14 -8.65
C LYS A 157 -17.00 0.31 -8.89
N GLN A 158 -16.82 -0.12 -10.13
CA GLN A 158 -15.55 -0.67 -10.58
C GLN A 158 -14.53 0.46 -10.76
N VAL A 159 -13.29 0.15 -10.43
CA VAL A 159 -12.15 1.05 -10.54
C VAL A 159 -10.99 0.32 -11.22
N SER A 160 -9.97 1.02 -11.67
CA SER A 160 -8.77 0.40 -12.22
C SER A 160 -7.55 0.49 -11.30
N PHE A 161 -7.69 1.18 -10.18
CA PHE A 161 -6.67 1.28 -9.14
C PHE A 161 -7.29 1.22 -7.74
N ILE A 162 -6.64 0.46 -6.86
CA ILE A 162 -6.89 0.40 -5.42
C ILE A 162 -5.56 0.56 -4.71
N THR A 163 -5.49 1.49 -3.75
CA THR A 163 -4.33 1.60 -2.87
C THR A 163 -4.30 0.47 -1.83
N PHE A 164 -3.11 0.01 -1.48
CA PHE A 164 -2.95 -1.07 -0.49
C PHE A 164 -2.89 -0.57 0.96
N CYS A 165 -3.33 0.69 1.18
CA CYS A 165 -3.68 1.15 2.53
C CYS A 165 -4.75 0.26 3.17
N CYS A 166 -5.79 -0.14 2.41
CA CYS A 166 -6.75 -1.16 2.81
C CYS A 166 -7.31 -1.86 1.56
N VAL A 167 -7.04 -3.17 1.44
CA VAL A 167 -7.51 -3.98 0.31
C VAL A 167 -7.88 -5.39 0.76
N LEU A 168 -9.05 -5.85 0.33
CA LEU A 168 -9.53 -7.22 0.53
C LEU A 168 -9.17 -8.06 -0.68
N LEU A 169 -8.39 -9.12 -0.46
CA LEU A 169 -7.91 -10.07 -1.45
C LEU A 169 -8.46 -11.47 -1.14
N PRO A 170 -9.42 -12.02 -1.91
CA PRO A 170 -9.83 -13.40 -1.77
C PRO A 170 -8.66 -14.38 -1.98
N ARG A 171 -8.62 -15.50 -1.23
CA ARG A 171 -7.61 -16.56 -1.38
C ARG A 171 -7.38 -16.94 -2.84
N ALA A 172 -8.45 -17.25 -3.58
CA ALA A 172 -8.37 -17.67 -4.97
C ALA A 172 -7.70 -16.61 -5.89
N VAL A 173 -7.82 -15.33 -5.54
CA VAL A 173 -7.14 -14.25 -6.28
C VAL A 173 -5.65 -14.27 -5.96
N VAL A 174 -5.27 -14.39 -4.68
CA VAL A 174 -3.85 -14.48 -4.29
C VAL A 174 -3.19 -15.72 -4.91
N GLU A 175 -3.87 -16.87 -4.89
CA GLU A 175 -3.36 -18.11 -5.49
C GLU A 175 -3.18 -17.99 -7.02
N ARG A 176 -4.04 -17.22 -7.68
CA ARG A 176 -4.00 -17.00 -9.14
C ARG A 176 -3.00 -15.92 -9.58
N VAL A 177 -2.91 -14.81 -8.85
CA VAL A 177 -2.12 -13.63 -9.24
C VAL A 177 -0.74 -13.64 -8.59
N GLY A 178 -0.59 -14.36 -7.46
CA GLY A 178 0.62 -14.44 -6.66
C GLY A 178 0.69 -13.35 -5.59
N TYR A 179 1.87 -13.23 -5.00
CA TYR A 179 2.18 -12.31 -3.92
C TYR A 179 2.62 -10.94 -4.46
N LEU A 180 2.83 -9.98 -3.55
CA LEU A 180 3.40 -8.67 -3.88
C LEU A 180 4.84 -8.83 -4.40
N ASP A 181 5.28 -7.95 -5.29
CA ASP A 181 6.66 -7.95 -5.80
C ASP A 181 7.62 -7.38 -4.73
N GLU A 182 8.42 -8.25 -4.12
CA GLU A 182 9.34 -7.91 -3.04
C GLU A 182 10.53 -7.05 -3.53
N ASP A 183 10.85 -7.07 -4.83
CA ASP A 183 11.89 -6.24 -5.44
C ASP A 183 11.56 -4.75 -5.37
N LEU A 184 10.28 -4.40 -5.22
CA LEU A 184 9.85 -3.01 -5.06
C LEU A 184 10.20 -2.44 -3.68
N PHE A 185 10.30 -3.26 -2.65
CA PHE A 185 10.53 -2.92 -1.25
C PHE A 185 9.38 -2.09 -0.64
N MET A 186 9.12 -0.88 -1.15
CA MET A 186 8.00 -0.02 -0.77
C MET A 186 7.64 0.92 -1.93
N TYR A 187 6.39 1.34 -2.00
CA TYR A 187 5.75 2.13 -3.07
C TYR A 187 5.69 1.42 -4.42
N CYS A 188 4.59 1.61 -5.11
CA CYS A 188 4.21 1.03 -6.40
C CYS A 188 3.91 -0.49 -6.38
N GLU A 189 3.94 -1.18 -5.23
CA GLU A 189 3.50 -2.56 -5.11
C GLU A 189 1.99 -2.70 -5.37
N ASP A 190 1.21 -1.70 -4.99
CA ASP A 190 -0.21 -1.60 -5.31
C ASP A 190 -0.45 -1.38 -6.82
N VAL A 191 0.36 -0.55 -7.45
CA VAL A 191 0.33 -0.32 -8.91
C VAL A 191 0.66 -1.60 -9.66
N ASP A 192 1.76 -2.28 -9.29
CA ASP A 192 2.16 -3.57 -9.86
C ASP A 192 1.03 -4.60 -9.74
N TYR A 193 0.49 -4.74 -8.54
CA TYR A 193 -0.54 -5.73 -8.28
C TYR A 193 -1.84 -5.42 -9.04
N CYS A 194 -2.25 -4.14 -9.14
CA CYS A 194 -3.39 -3.74 -9.96
C CYS A 194 -3.18 -4.03 -11.46
N ILE A 195 -1.95 -3.89 -11.98
CA ILE A 195 -1.62 -4.29 -13.35
C ILE A 195 -1.83 -5.81 -13.52
N ARG A 196 -1.27 -6.63 -12.61
CA ARG A 196 -1.41 -8.09 -12.65
C ARG A 196 -2.84 -8.57 -12.45
N LEU A 197 -3.64 -7.91 -11.60
CA LEU A 197 -5.07 -8.18 -11.45
C LEU A 197 -5.83 -7.90 -12.75
N ALA A 198 -5.54 -6.79 -13.43
CA ALA A 198 -6.14 -6.48 -14.72
C ALA A 198 -5.76 -7.48 -15.81
N ASP A 199 -4.51 -7.94 -15.86
CA ASP A 199 -4.05 -8.99 -16.78
C ASP A 199 -4.71 -10.34 -16.50
N ALA A 200 -5.01 -10.61 -15.24
CA ALA A 200 -5.76 -11.80 -14.81
C ALA A 200 -7.28 -11.65 -14.99
N GLY A 201 -7.79 -10.50 -15.42
CA GLY A 201 -9.23 -10.26 -15.57
C GLY A 201 -9.98 -10.21 -14.23
N VAL A 202 -9.31 -9.86 -13.14
CA VAL A 202 -9.90 -9.72 -11.79
C VAL A 202 -10.46 -8.32 -11.64
N PRO A 203 -11.78 -8.14 -11.38
CA PRO A 203 -12.37 -6.82 -11.22
C PRO A 203 -12.01 -6.20 -9.86
N LEU A 204 -11.78 -4.89 -9.87
CA LEU A 204 -11.52 -4.07 -8.68
C LEU A 204 -12.77 -3.25 -8.33
N TRP A 205 -13.17 -3.26 -7.07
CA TRP A 205 -14.36 -2.54 -6.60
C TRP A 205 -14.06 -1.59 -5.45
N TYR A 206 -14.58 -0.39 -5.58
CA TYR A 206 -14.69 0.58 -4.51
C TYR A 206 -16.03 0.38 -3.79
N ILE A 207 -15.99 0.19 -2.46
CA ILE A 207 -17.14 -0.07 -1.59
C ILE A 207 -17.31 1.09 -0.61
N PRO A 208 -18.08 2.13 -0.93
CA PRO A 208 -18.18 3.35 -0.12
C PRO A 208 -18.89 3.18 1.22
N GLN A 209 -19.68 2.11 1.38
CA GLN A 209 -20.36 1.81 2.64
C GLN A 209 -19.39 1.30 3.71
N ALA A 210 -18.32 0.61 3.32
CA ALA A 210 -17.19 0.31 4.19
C ALA A 210 -16.30 1.56 4.31
N ARG A 211 -15.96 1.98 5.55
CA ARG A 211 -15.21 3.23 5.78
C ARG A 211 -14.10 3.03 6.79
N LEU A 212 -13.03 3.76 6.58
CA LEU A 212 -11.95 3.92 7.55
C LEU A 212 -11.37 5.33 7.47
N TRP A 213 -10.62 5.71 8.50
CA TRP A 213 -9.82 6.94 8.55
C TRP A 213 -8.34 6.59 8.51
N HIS A 214 -7.59 7.32 7.70
CA HIS A 214 -6.15 7.15 7.52
C HIS A 214 -5.44 8.41 7.98
N LYS A 215 -4.41 8.26 8.80
CA LYS A 215 -3.62 9.38 9.33
C LYS A 215 -2.93 10.14 8.21
N ALA A 216 -2.47 9.42 7.19
CA ALA A 216 -1.76 9.95 6.02
C ALA A 216 -0.60 10.91 6.35
N GLY A 217 0.47 10.90 5.58
CA GLY A 217 1.51 11.94 5.66
C GLY A 217 2.83 11.59 6.34
N GLY A 218 3.01 10.39 6.91
CA GLY A 218 4.22 10.04 7.67
C GLY A 218 5.53 10.06 6.83
N THR A 219 5.53 9.47 5.64
CA THR A 219 6.73 9.36 4.77
C THR A 219 6.55 9.97 3.39
N ALA A 220 5.34 10.44 3.05
CA ALA A 220 5.03 10.96 1.73
C ALA A 220 5.81 12.25 1.41
N GLY A 221 6.40 12.30 0.22
CA GLY A 221 7.11 13.48 -0.29
C GLY A 221 8.52 13.69 0.23
N GLY A 222 9.06 12.81 1.07
CA GLY A 222 10.48 12.80 1.46
C GLY A 222 11.41 12.27 0.35
N MET A 223 12.71 12.36 0.59
CA MET A 223 13.73 11.85 -0.35
C MET A 223 13.52 10.37 -0.68
N LEU A 224 13.27 9.55 0.35
CA LEU A 224 13.12 8.10 0.19
C LEU A 224 11.87 7.72 -0.60
N SER A 225 10.72 8.36 -0.35
CA SER A 225 9.50 8.10 -1.12
C SER A 225 9.68 8.47 -2.59
N VAL A 226 10.27 9.63 -2.88
CA VAL A 226 10.55 10.04 -4.27
C VAL A 226 11.54 9.08 -4.94
N TYR A 227 12.55 8.60 -4.22
CA TYR A 227 13.50 7.61 -4.71
C TYR A 227 12.79 6.32 -5.15
N TYR A 228 12.03 5.70 -4.22
CA TYR A 228 11.36 4.43 -4.53
C TYR A 228 10.29 4.59 -5.62
N ILE A 229 9.46 5.63 -5.53
CA ILE A 229 8.45 5.91 -6.56
C ILE A 229 9.11 6.07 -7.94
N THR A 230 10.21 6.82 -8.05
CA THR A 230 10.91 7.00 -9.33
C THR A 230 11.47 5.68 -9.85
N ARG A 231 12.25 4.95 -9.03
CA ARG A 231 12.86 3.68 -9.42
C ARG A 231 11.81 2.65 -9.83
N ASN A 232 10.78 2.48 -8.99
CA ASN A 232 9.77 1.45 -9.16
C ASN A 232 8.83 1.78 -10.35
N THR A 233 8.45 3.05 -10.53
CA THR A 233 7.69 3.47 -11.73
C THR A 233 8.46 3.18 -13.01
N LEU A 234 9.76 3.43 -13.04
CA LEU A 234 10.61 3.08 -14.19
C LEU A 234 10.64 1.58 -14.44
N TYR A 235 10.76 0.79 -13.36
CA TYR A 235 10.71 -0.67 -13.41
C TYR A 235 9.38 -1.16 -14.00
N LEU A 236 8.25 -0.71 -13.48
CA LEU A 236 6.91 -1.10 -13.96
C LEU A 236 6.69 -0.71 -15.44
N ARG A 237 7.11 0.48 -15.85
CA ARG A 237 6.99 0.95 -17.24
C ARG A 237 7.84 0.16 -18.22
N CYS A 238 8.84 -0.57 -17.73
CA CYS A 238 9.76 -1.37 -18.53
C CYS A 238 9.35 -2.84 -18.65
N GLN A 239 8.36 -3.29 -17.89
CA GLN A 239 7.87 -4.66 -17.98
C GLN A 239 7.39 -4.95 -19.43
N GLY A 240 7.93 -6.01 -20.04
CA GLY A 240 7.60 -6.39 -21.42
C GLY A 240 8.07 -5.41 -22.51
N ARG A 241 8.93 -4.42 -22.20
CA ARG A 241 9.46 -3.45 -23.17
C ARG A 241 10.88 -3.77 -23.59
N SER A 242 11.30 -3.19 -24.72
CA SER A 242 12.67 -3.35 -25.22
C SER A 242 13.69 -2.68 -24.27
N LYS A 243 14.90 -3.24 -24.20
CA LYS A 243 16.00 -2.66 -23.42
C LYS A 243 16.31 -1.21 -23.85
N VAL A 244 16.23 -0.92 -25.15
CA VAL A 244 16.47 0.44 -25.69
C VAL A 244 15.46 1.44 -25.12
N TYR A 245 14.17 1.07 -25.09
CA TYR A 245 13.13 1.90 -24.47
C TYR A 245 13.42 2.16 -22.99
N CYS A 246 13.76 1.13 -22.23
CA CYS A 246 14.05 1.24 -20.80
C CYS A 246 15.28 2.12 -20.52
N TRP A 247 16.34 1.96 -21.30
CA TRP A 247 17.51 2.82 -21.22
C TRP A 247 17.18 4.29 -21.54
N ALA A 248 16.45 4.54 -22.62
CA ALA A 248 16.03 5.90 -22.99
C ALA A 248 15.17 6.56 -21.90
N LEU A 249 14.23 5.79 -21.31
CA LEU A 249 13.39 6.25 -20.22
C LEU A 249 14.20 6.58 -18.96
N GLY A 250 15.12 5.69 -18.57
CA GLY A 250 15.99 5.88 -17.42
C GLY A 250 16.92 7.08 -17.57
N LEU A 251 17.53 7.25 -18.77
CA LEU A 251 18.38 8.42 -19.08
C LEU A 251 17.59 9.73 -19.04
N LYS A 252 16.35 9.74 -19.57
CA LYS A 252 15.47 10.90 -19.48
C LYS A 252 15.25 11.31 -18.00
N GLU A 253 14.89 10.35 -17.14
CA GLU A 253 14.66 10.62 -15.72
C GLU A 253 15.95 11.03 -14.99
N LEU A 254 17.09 10.47 -15.36
CA LEU A 254 18.40 10.84 -14.83
C LEU A 254 18.73 12.31 -15.15
N VAL A 255 18.51 12.75 -16.39
CA VAL A 255 18.75 14.14 -16.82
C VAL A 255 17.81 15.10 -16.10
N LEU A 256 16.51 14.78 -16.05
CA LEU A 256 15.51 15.61 -15.36
C LEU A 256 15.78 15.71 -13.85
N GLY A 257 16.16 14.61 -13.22
CA GLY A 257 16.54 14.56 -11.81
C GLY A 257 17.80 15.38 -11.54
N GLY A 258 18.82 15.25 -12.39
CA GLY A 258 20.08 16.02 -12.32
C GLY A 258 19.85 17.52 -12.49
N ALA A 259 19.08 17.92 -13.50
CA ALA A 259 18.70 19.32 -13.71
C ALA A 259 17.94 19.91 -12.51
N SER A 260 17.01 19.14 -11.94
CA SER A 260 16.27 19.54 -10.71
C SER A 260 17.20 19.68 -9.52
N CYS A 261 18.22 18.83 -9.37
CA CYS A 261 19.24 18.94 -8.32
C CYS A 261 20.08 20.21 -8.49
N ALA A 262 20.52 20.52 -9.71
CA ALA A 262 21.28 21.71 -10.01
C ALA A 262 20.47 22.99 -9.75
N ALA A 263 19.22 23.04 -10.21
CA ALA A 263 18.31 24.15 -9.95
C ALA A 263 18.08 24.36 -8.45
N ALA A 264 17.81 23.30 -7.70
CA ALA A 264 17.64 23.38 -6.24
C ALA A 264 18.90 23.91 -5.54
N ALA A 265 20.10 23.55 -6.06
CA ALA A 265 21.37 24.05 -5.57
C ALA A 265 21.53 25.56 -5.78
N LEU A 266 21.20 26.04 -6.98
CA LEU A 266 21.31 27.45 -7.34
C LEU A 266 20.33 28.33 -6.58
N LEU A 267 19.12 27.80 -6.28
CA LEU A 267 18.04 28.51 -5.60
C LEU A 267 18.11 28.38 -4.06
N GLY A 268 19.10 27.71 -3.49
CA GLY A 268 19.24 27.50 -2.05
C GLY A 268 18.17 26.59 -1.43
N HIS A 269 17.43 25.81 -2.25
CA HIS A 269 16.37 24.92 -1.78
C HIS A 269 16.91 23.57 -1.27
N ARG A 270 16.13 22.90 -0.40
CA ARG A 270 16.45 21.53 0.04
C ARG A 270 16.43 20.56 -1.15
N ARG A 271 17.58 19.89 -1.39
CA ARG A 271 17.79 18.98 -2.53
C ARG A 271 17.16 17.59 -2.36
N GLY A 272 16.56 17.28 -1.22
CA GLY A 272 16.16 15.91 -0.87
C GLY A 272 15.29 15.22 -1.93
N ARG A 273 14.20 15.86 -2.38
CA ARG A 273 13.29 15.30 -3.40
C ARG A 273 13.98 15.13 -4.76
N SER A 274 14.68 16.15 -5.22
CA SER A 274 15.42 16.12 -6.50
C SER A 274 16.51 15.04 -6.50
N TYR A 275 17.23 14.91 -5.38
CA TYR A 275 18.21 13.85 -5.19
C TYR A 275 17.58 12.46 -5.18
N GLY A 276 16.43 12.28 -4.51
CA GLY A 276 15.67 11.02 -4.56
C GLY A 276 15.33 10.61 -6.00
N ARG A 277 14.81 11.54 -6.81
CA ARG A 277 14.53 11.31 -8.24
C ARG A 277 15.78 10.91 -9.03
N TRP A 278 16.85 11.67 -8.89
CA TRP A 278 18.12 11.37 -9.57
C TRP A 278 18.67 10.01 -9.16
N ARG A 279 18.72 9.72 -7.86
CA ARG A 279 19.23 8.44 -7.33
C ARG A 279 18.37 7.25 -7.77
N GLY A 280 17.03 7.41 -7.78
CA GLY A 280 16.11 6.37 -8.26
C GLY A 280 16.36 6.02 -9.72
N ALA A 281 16.59 7.02 -10.58
CA ALA A 281 16.94 6.79 -11.99
C ALA A 281 18.32 6.12 -12.15
N VAL A 282 19.32 6.52 -11.35
CA VAL A 282 20.65 5.87 -11.33
C VAL A 282 20.54 4.39 -10.98
N ASP A 283 19.83 4.06 -9.90
CA ASP A 283 19.74 2.68 -9.43
C ASP A 283 18.86 1.81 -10.34
N PHE A 284 17.83 2.38 -10.97
CA PHE A 284 17.10 1.71 -12.06
C PHE A 284 18.04 1.34 -13.23
N LEU A 285 18.85 2.29 -13.74
CA LEU A 285 19.79 2.03 -14.83
C LEU A 285 20.88 1.00 -14.48
N ARG A 286 21.16 0.84 -13.18
CA ARG A 286 22.07 -0.18 -12.63
C ARG A 286 21.39 -1.53 -12.37
N GLY A 287 20.09 -1.65 -12.62
CA GLY A 287 19.31 -2.85 -12.33
C GLY A 287 19.17 -3.17 -10.83
N ARG A 288 19.26 -2.16 -9.96
CA ARG A 288 19.13 -2.35 -8.51
C ARG A 288 17.67 -2.37 -8.10
N THR A 289 17.30 -3.41 -7.34
CA THR A 289 15.97 -3.59 -6.74
C THR A 289 16.08 -3.66 -5.21
N GLY A 290 14.96 -3.83 -4.53
CA GLY A 290 14.94 -4.00 -3.08
C GLY A 290 15.30 -2.73 -2.29
N ARG A 291 15.82 -2.93 -1.09
CA ARG A 291 16.17 -1.85 -0.15
C ARG A 291 17.36 -1.03 -0.64
N ILE A 292 17.24 0.31 -0.56
CA ILE A 292 18.41 1.20 -0.75
C ILE A 292 19.40 1.00 0.40
N VAL A 293 20.67 0.85 0.06
CA VAL A 293 21.79 0.73 1.00
C VAL A 293 22.53 2.06 1.10
#